data_e48707f18f3272af41727a34624daccb
#
_entry.id   e48707f18f3272af41727a34624daccb
#
_cell.length_a   1.000
_cell.length_b   1.000
_cell.length_c   1.000
_cell.angle_alpha   90.00
_cell.angle_beta   90.00
_cell.angle_gamma   90.00
#
_symmetry.space_group_name_H-M   'P 1'
#
loop_
_entity.id
_entity.type
_entity.pdbx_description
1 polymer ?
#
loop_
_entity_poly.entity_id
_entity_poly.type
_entity_poly.pdbx_seq_one_letter_code
_entity_poly.pdbx_strand_id
1 'polypeptide(L)'
;MRIVHISDCYPPRLGGIETQVRALAVRQAEQGHDVHVVTATPSDTMRNGTEVVDGVVVHRATVRMPAELPVHPRVVPVLRTILGPRGVAKEADAVHVHGGVVSPFAYPGAKVARDLGLPTVVTIHGVWGGVFSPMARLADLLTHWTRWGVALTAVSDAAADPIREIVGPDVPVTLVPNGIDVEKWRIPHVAGDPAETRVVAVMRLAPRKRSMALVKMGERAVEQLPDGRRLRLTIVGDGPLRGQVEKYVRSKGFEHGRYVVDVTGRLTPDGVRATLAASDAFVAPALMESFGIAALEARTAGLPVLAYAATGIRSFVRDGREGLLARDDDAMVANLARIASDDELRERIAAHNRDTEPAQAWRNVLRTVEETYARAAALASEV
;
A
#
# COMPACT_ATOMS: atom_id res chain seq x y z
N MET A 1 -10.23 10.24 22.09
CA MET A 1 -8.75 10.24 22.16
C MET A 1 -8.21 11.39 21.32
N ARG A 2 -7.07 11.95 21.73
CA ARG A 2 -6.25 12.81 20.86
C ARG A 2 -5.19 11.96 20.17
N ILE A 3 -5.21 11.90 18.86
CA ILE A 3 -4.33 11.06 18.03
C ILE A 3 -3.51 11.95 17.11
N VAL A 4 -2.18 11.76 17.12
CA VAL A 4 -1.27 12.53 16.25
C VAL A 4 -0.58 11.59 15.27
N HIS A 5 -0.91 11.67 13.99
CA HIS A 5 -0.19 10.97 12.93
C HIS A 5 1.03 11.75 12.48
N ILE A 6 2.14 11.06 12.23
CA ILE A 6 3.36 11.64 11.64
C ILE A 6 3.69 10.87 10.36
N SER A 7 3.77 11.57 9.24
CA SER A 7 4.09 10.96 7.93
C SER A 7 4.93 11.91 7.07
N ASP A 8 5.94 11.36 6.37
CA ASP A 8 6.69 12.12 5.36
C ASP A 8 5.75 12.63 4.26
N CYS A 9 4.77 11.83 3.90
CA CYS A 9 3.90 12.04 2.75
C CYS A 9 2.42 12.06 3.16
N TYR A 10 1.70 13.07 2.66
CA TYR A 10 0.25 13.22 2.84
C TYR A 10 -0.36 13.88 1.58
N PRO A 11 -1.67 13.80 1.33
CA PRO A 11 -2.29 14.54 0.21
C PRO A 11 -1.92 16.04 0.21
N PRO A 12 -1.76 16.65 -1.00
CA PRO A 12 -2.21 16.20 -2.32
C PRO A 12 -1.26 15.22 -3.03
N ARG A 13 -0.12 14.85 -2.40
CA ARG A 13 0.75 13.81 -2.95
C ARG A 13 -0.02 12.49 -3.05
N LEU A 14 0.15 11.79 -4.20
CA LEU A 14 -0.54 10.53 -4.47
C LEU A 14 0.39 9.33 -4.31
N GLY A 15 -0.01 8.38 -3.48
CA GLY A 15 0.68 7.11 -3.22
C GLY A 15 -0.10 6.25 -2.23
N GLY A 16 0.38 5.04 -1.98
CA GLY A 16 -0.31 4.08 -1.11
C GLY A 16 -0.31 4.52 0.35
N ILE A 17 0.82 5.01 0.85
CA ILE A 17 0.97 5.45 2.26
C ILE A 17 0.05 6.64 2.53
N GLU A 18 0.13 7.68 1.68
CA GLU A 18 -0.64 8.92 1.80
C GLU A 18 -2.15 8.64 1.84
N THR A 19 -2.61 7.77 0.95
CA THR A 19 -4.02 7.38 0.87
C THR A 19 -4.47 6.64 2.13
N GLN A 20 -3.65 5.73 2.66
CA GLN A 20 -3.99 4.95 3.85
C GLN A 20 -3.92 5.78 5.12
N VAL A 21 -2.91 6.65 5.27
CA VAL A 21 -2.81 7.56 6.42
C VAL A 21 -4.01 8.50 6.48
N ARG A 22 -4.39 9.11 5.32
CA ARG A 22 -5.59 9.94 5.23
C ARG A 22 -6.85 9.14 5.57
N ALA A 23 -7.00 7.95 5.00
CA ALA A 23 -8.19 7.13 5.21
C ALA A 23 -8.33 6.67 6.67
N LEU A 24 -7.23 6.37 7.36
CA LEU A 24 -7.21 6.06 8.78
C LEU A 24 -7.59 7.29 9.61
N ALA A 25 -6.91 8.42 9.39
CA ALA A 25 -7.13 9.65 10.14
C ALA A 25 -8.58 10.17 10.02
N VAL A 26 -9.14 10.15 8.81
CA VAL A 26 -10.54 10.57 8.58
C VAL A 26 -11.51 9.67 9.35
N ARG A 27 -11.33 8.34 9.31
CA ARG A 27 -12.22 7.41 10.03
C ARG A 27 -12.14 7.55 11.54
N GLN A 28 -10.96 7.84 12.06
CA GLN A 28 -10.80 8.13 13.49
C GLN A 28 -11.48 9.46 13.87
N ALA A 29 -11.40 10.48 13.01
CA ALA A 29 -12.15 11.73 13.21
C ALA A 29 -13.68 11.50 13.14
N GLU A 30 -14.15 10.67 12.20
CA GLU A 30 -15.57 10.25 12.11
C GLU A 30 -16.05 9.49 13.37
N GLN A 31 -15.15 8.79 14.07
CA GLN A 31 -15.43 8.15 15.37
C GLN A 31 -15.40 9.12 16.56
N GLY A 32 -15.18 10.43 16.31
CA GLY A 32 -15.19 11.46 17.35
C GLY A 32 -13.85 11.65 18.05
N HIS A 33 -12.73 11.15 17.47
CA HIS A 33 -11.40 11.43 17.98
C HIS A 33 -10.90 12.80 17.53
N ASP A 34 -10.07 13.46 18.36
CA ASP A 34 -9.32 14.67 18.00
C ASP A 34 -8.06 14.26 17.23
N VAL A 35 -8.11 14.36 15.90
CA VAL A 35 -7.10 13.79 15.02
C VAL A 35 -6.26 14.88 14.35
N HIS A 36 -4.96 14.78 14.54
CA HIS A 36 -3.96 15.64 13.93
C HIS A 36 -3.04 14.85 13.01
N VAL A 37 -2.62 15.43 11.90
CA VAL A 37 -1.59 14.90 11.00
C VAL A 37 -0.45 15.90 10.89
N VAL A 38 0.77 15.46 11.17
CA VAL A 38 1.99 16.26 11.00
C VAL A 38 2.75 15.71 9.80
N THR A 39 2.98 16.53 8.78
CA THR A 39 3.59 16.07 7.53
C THR A 39 4.59 17.05 6.93
N ALA A 40 5.58 16.51 6.21
CA ALA A 40 6.52 17.29 5.40
C ALA A 40 5.97 17.65 4.01
N THR A 41 4.78 17.18 3.64
CA THR A 41 4.18 17.46 2.31
C THR A 41 3.44 18.80 2.33
N PRO A 42 3.73 19.76 1.41
CA PRO A 42 2.93 20.96 1.24
C PRO A 42 1.54 20.64 0.68
N SER A 43 0.58 21.55 0.88
CA SER A 43 -0.64 21.55 0.09
C SER A 43 -0.50 22.46 -1.14
N ASP A 44 -1.52 22.47 -1.98
CA ASP A 44 -1.56 23.34 -3.17
C ASP A 44 -1.58 24.83 -2.80
N THR A 45 -2.10 25.15 -1.61
CA THR A 45 -2.27 26.52 -1.12
C THR A 45 -1.31 26.91 0.00
N MET A 46 -0.72 25.94 0.71
CA MET A 46 0.06 26.19 1.92
C MET A 46 1.32 25.31 2.00
N ARG A 47 2.47 25.91 2.30
CA ARG A 47 3.71 25.17 2.55
C ARG A 47 3.89 24.82 4.02
N ASN A 48 3.70 25.80 4.89
CA ASN A 48 3.80 25.66 6.34
C ASN A 48 2.58 26.27 7.00
N GLY A 49 2.05 25.61 8.00
CA GLY A 49 0.87 26.07 8.73
C GLY A 49 -0.07 24.93 9.07
N THR A 50 -1.28 25.31 9.47
CA THR A 50 -2.31 24.37 9.90
C THR A 50 -3.56 24.62 9.09
N GLU A 51 -4.18 23.54 8.59
CA GLU A 51 -5.45 23.55 7.88
C GLU A 51 -6.32 22.38 8.37
N VAL A 52 -7.62 22.45 8.12
CA VAL A 52 -8.55 21.33 8.39
C VAL A 52 -8.98 20.73 7.06
N VAL A 53 -8.77 19.43 6.90
CA VAL A 53 -9.12 18.68 5.70
C VAL A 53 -9.90 17.42 6.10
N ASP A 54 -11.14 17.27 5.65
CA ASP A 54 -12.00 16.13 5.97
C ASP A 54 -12.15 15.84 7.48
N GLY A 55 -12.26 16.88 8.30
CA GLY A 55 -12.36 16.76 9.76
C GLY A 55 -11.05 16.51 10.49
N VAL A 56 -9.94 16.42 9.79
CA VAL A 56 -8.59 16.18 10.33
C VAL A 56 -7.80 17.50 10.35
N VAL A 57 -7.12 17.81 11.47
CA VAL A 57 -6.24 18.97 11.57
C VAL A 57 -4.86 18.62 11.02
N VAL A 58 -4.47 19.22 9.90
CA VAL A 58 -3.21 18.92 9.20
C VAL A 58 -2.18 20.02 9.44
N HIS A 59 -1.06 19.65 10.06
CA HIS A 59 0.09 20.53 10.30
C HIS A 59 1.15 20.27 9.24
N ARG A 60 1.38 21.23 8.37
CA ARG A 60 2.38 21.15 7.31
C ARG A 60 3.67 21.81 7.75
N ALA A 61 4.77 21.04 7.72
CA ALA A 61 6.11 21.48 8.12
C ALA A 61 7.10 21.17 6.99
N THR A 62 7.13 22.03 5.97
CA THR A 62 7.92 21.79 4.75
C THR A 62 9.06 22.78 4.60
N VAL A 63 10.15 22.35 3.99
CA VAL A 63 11.21 23.19 3.47
C VAL A 63 11.33 22.96 1.97
N ARG A 64 11.66 24.03 1.24
CA ARG A 64 11.92 23.94 -0.19
C ARG A 64 13.22 23.19 -0.41
N MET A 65 13.11 21.94 -0.86
CA MET A 65 14.25 21.12 -1.23
C MET A 65 14.26 20.90 -2.75
N PRO A 66 15.45 20.79 -3.39
CA PRO A 66 15.53 20.35 -4.78
C PRO A 66 14.81 19.02 -4.98
N ALA A 67 14.12 18.85 -6.11
CA ALA A 67 13.36 17.64 -6.46
C ALA A 67 12.20 17.30 -5.49
N GLU A 68 11.63 18.29 -4.77
CA GLU A 68 10.48 18.12 -3.85
C GLU A 68 10.64 16.96 -2.85
N LEU A 69 11.87 16.71 -2.42
CA LEU A 69 12.14 15.67 -1.42
C LEU A 69 11.49 16.06 -0.09
N PRO A 70 10.79 15.13 0.59
CA PRO A 70 10.13 15.37 1.88
C PRO A 70 11.15 15.35 3.03
N VAL A 71 12.20 16.17 2.92
CA VAL A 71 13.27 16.29 3.92
C VAL A 71 13.23 17.69 4.52
N HIS A 72 13.35 17.77 5.84
CA HIS A 72 13.47 19.04 6.54
C HIS A 72 14.84 19.13 7.25
N PRO A 73 15.74 20.07 6.89
CA PRO A 73 17.09 20.16 7.49
C PRO A 73 17.06 20.33 9.02
N ARG A 74 15.98 20.93 9.55
CA ARG A 74 15.74 21.13 10.99
C ARG A 74 14.57 20.28 11.48
N VAL A 75 14.46 19.05 11.01
CA VAL A 75 13.31 18.19 11.34
C VAL A 75 13.09 18.01 12.84
N VAL A 76 14.14 17.70 13.59
CA VAL A 76 14.05 17.47 15.05
C VAL A 76 13.59 18.71 15.82
N PRO A 77 14.20 19.93 15.68
CA PRO A 77 13.70 21.12 16.30
C PRO A 77 12.25 21.46 15.95
N VAL A 78 11.87 21.33 14.69
CA VAL A 78 10.50 21.59 14.23
C VAL A 78 9.50 20.61 14.86
N LEU A 79 9.81 19.31 14.84
CA LEU A 79 8.96 18.31 15.48
C LEU A 79 8.87 18.48 16.99
N ARG A 80 9.95 18.87 17.67
CA ARG A 80 9.91 19.22 19.11
C ARG A 80 9.01 20.41 19.39
N THR A 81 8.96 21.40 18.50
CA THR A 81 8.04 22.54 18.63
C THR A 81 6.59 22.09 18.44
N ILE A 82 6.31 21.28 17.41
CA ILE A 82 4.96 20.82 17.07
C ILE A 82 4.44 19.83 18.12
N LEU A 83 5.27 18.88 18.56
CA LEU A 83 4.88 17.80 19.48
C LEU A 83 5.08 18.16 20.96
N GLY A 84 5.81 19.23 21.26
CA GLY A 84 6.20 19.58 22.61
C GLY A 84 5.04 20.01 23.52
N PRO A 85 5.33 20.41 24.78
CA PRO A 85 4.31 20.67 25.81
C PRO A 85 3.30 21.78 25.49
N ARG A 86 3.61 22.62 24.51
CA ARG A 86 2.71 23.70 24.02
C ARG A 86 2.18 23.39 22.60
N GLY A 87 2.53 22.24 22.05
CA GLY A 87 2.17 21.81 20.68
C GLY A 87 0.96 20.89 20.64
N VAL A 88 0.75 20.31 19.47
CA VAL A 88 -0.43 19.47 19.16
C VAL A 88 -0.47 18.15 19.92
N ALA A 89 0.67 17.63 20.34
CA ALA A 89 0.74 16.37 21.09
C ALA A 89 0.67 16.57 22.61
N LYS A 90 0.42 17.79 23.10
CA LYS A 90 0.08 17.97 24.50
C LYS A 90 -1.15 17.11 24.83
N GLU A 91 -0.99 16.19 25.77
CA GLU A 91 -2.06 15.26 26.17
C GLU A 91 -2.50 14.31 25.02
N ALA A 92 -1.59 14.00 24.07
CA ALA A 92 -1.89 12.99 23.04
C ALA A 92 -1.98 11.61 23.68
N ASP A 93 -3.08 10.92 23.43
CA ASP A 93 -3.28 9.53 23.82
C ASP A 93 -2.45 8.56 22.96
N ALA A 94 -2.14 8.96 21.72
CA ALA A 94 -1.28 8.20 20.82
C ALA A 94 -0.58 9.08 19.78
N VAL A 95 0.69 8.78 19.52
CA VAL A 95 1.44 9.28 18.36
C VAL A 95 1.67 8.11 17.40
N HIS A 96 1.10 8.17 16.20
CA HIS A 96 1.19 7.12 15.20
C HIS A 96 2.08 7.55 14.03
N VAL A 97 3.25 6.97 13.94
CA VAL A 97 4.27 7.29 12.94
C VAL A 97 4.18 6.32 11.77
N HIS A 98 4.09 6.86 10.56
CA HIS A 98 3.98 6.08 9.32
C HIS A 98 5.28 6.17 8.51
N GLY A 99 6.09 5.11 8.56
CA GLY A 99 7.38 5.05 7.88
C GLY A 99 7.37 4.18 6.63
N GLY A 100 8.02 4.66 5.57
CA GLY A 100 8.41 3.85 4.42
C GLY A 100 9.76 3.17 4.66
N VAL A 101 10.47 2.83 3.57
CA VAL A 101 11.86 2.32 3.66
C VAL A 101 12.81 3.44 4.10
N VAL A 102 12.61 4.64 3.56
CA VAL A 102 13.35 5.86 3.92
C VAL A 102 12.32 6.91 4.31
N SER A 103 12.37 7.35 5.57
CA SER A 103 11.42 8.31 6.14
C SER A 103 12.13 9.33 7.01
N PRO A 104 12.78 10.33 6.37
CA PRO A 104 13.63 11.30 7.05
C PRO A 104 12.85 12.30 7.91
N PHE A 105 11.53 12.33 7.83
CA PHE A 105 10.65 13.13 8.67
C PHE A 105 9.96 12.26 9.73
N ALA A 106 9.39 11.12 9.34
CA ALA A 106 8.60 10.28 10.23
C ALA A 106 9.47 9.60 11.31
N TYR A 107 10.60 8.98 10.97
CA TYR A 107 11.45 8.32 11.99
C TYR A 107 12.06 9.28 13.03
N PRO A 108 12.57 10.48 12.68
CA PRO A 108 12.89 11.48 13.67
C PRO A 108 11.68 11.88 14.54
N GLY A 109 10.47 11.86 13.99
CA GLY A 109 9.22 12.09 14.72
C GLY A 109 8.97 11.02 15.78
N ALA A 110 9.21 9.75 15.48
CA ALA A 110 9.12 8.67 16.46
C ALA A 110 10.09 8.89 17.62
N LYS A 111 11.34 9.26 17.32
CA LYS A 111 12.32 9.57 18.36
C LYS A 111 11.89 10.76 19.23
N VAL A 112 11.40 11.83 18.63
CA VAL A 112 10.93 13.02 19.38
C VAL A 112 9.73 12.68 20.25
N ALA A 113 8.76 11.95 19.74
CA ALA A 113 7.57 11.53 20.49
C ALA A 113 7.96 10.66 21.70
N ARG A 114 8.83 9.68 21.50
CA ARG A 114 9.38 8.84 22.57
C ARG A 114 10.15 9.66 23.61
N ASP A 115 11.03 10.56 23.18
CA ASP A 115 11.82 11.43 24.09
C ASP A 115 10.94 12.38 24.91
N LEU A 116 9.71 12.63 24.49
CA LEU A 116 8.66 13.37 25.20
C LEU A 116 7.77 12.49 26.09
N GLY A 117 8.02 11.18 26.16
CA GLY A 117 7.22 10.23 26.93
C GLY A 117 5.84 9.96 26.34
N LEU A 118 5.61 10.23 25.05
CA LEU A 118 4.32 10.03 24.40
C LEU A 118 4.12 8.60 23.97
N PRO A 119 2.92 7.99 24.16
CA PRO A 119 2.59 6.68 23.63
C PRO A 119 2.81 6.64 22.13
N THR A 120 3.77 5.85 21.63
CA THR A 120 4.24 5.92 20.25
C THR A 120 4.09 4.57 19.54
N VAL A 121 3.41 4.59 18.40
CA VAL A 121 3.30 3.49 17.44
C VAL A 121 4.10 3.84 16.19
N VAL A 122 4.85 2.88 15.64
CA VAL A 122 5.56 3.03 14.37
C VAL A 122 5.08 1.95 13.41
N THR A 123 4.32 2.34 12.37
CA THR A 123 3.87 1.44 11.30
C THR A 123 4.80 1.52 10.10
N ILE A 124 5.34 0.37 9.71
CA ILE A 124 6.26 0.23 8.57
C ILE A 124 5.47 -0.20 7.34
N HIS A 125 5.43 0.67 6.33
CA HIS A 125 4.70 0.47 5.08
C HIS A 125 5.56 -0.07 3.93
N GLY A 126 6.87 -0.14 4.10
CA GLY A 126 7.82 -0.61 3.08
C GLY A 126 8.45 -1.95 3.42
N VAL A 127 8.91 -2.68 2.40
CA VAL A 127 9.75 -3.88 2.60
C VAL A 127 11.20 -3.44 2.76
N TRP A 128 11.80 -3.71 3.91
CA TRP A 128 13.21 -3.47 4.17
C TRP A 128 14.04 -4.66 3.71
N GLY A 129 14.51 -4.64 2.46
CA GLY A 129 15.31 -5.71 1.88
C GLY A 129 16.64 -5.21 1.31
N GLY A 130 17.51 -6.12 0.91
CA GLY A 130 18.80 -5.79 0.30
C GLY A 130 19.67 -4.89 1.17
N VAL A 131 20.07 -3.73 0.66
CA VAL A 131 20.97 -2.78 1.36
C VAL A 131 20.32 -2.07 2.55
N PHE A 132 18.98 -2.07 2.66
CA PHE A 132 18.29 -1.35 3.73
C PHE A 132 18.35 -2.07 5.09
N SER A 133 18.33 -3.39 5.12
CA SER A 133 18.48 -4.15 6.38
C SER A 133 19.84 -3.93 7.04
N PRO A 134 20.99 -4.00 6.34
CA PRO A 134 22.28 -3.62 6.92
C PRO A 134 22.34 -2.17 7.38
N MET A 135 21.75 -1.24 6.63
CA MET A 135 21.70 0.17 7.03
C MET A 135 20.88 0.37 8.31
N ALA A 136 19.76 -0.32 8.46
CA ALA A 136 18.92 -0.25 9.66
C ALA A 136 19.65 -0.83 10.89
N ARG A 137 20.41 -1.92 10.75
CA ARG A 137 21.28 -2.46 11.80
C ARG A 137 22.39 -1.49 12.19
N LEU A 138 23.02 -0.84 11.21
CA LEU A 138 24.02 0.20 11.48
C LEU A 138 23.41 1.40 12.20
N ALA A 139 22.20 1.84 11.79
CA ALA A 139 21.47 2.90 12.45
C ALA A 139 21.15 2.52 13.91
N ASP A 140 20.83 1.24 14.19
CA ASP A 140 20.57 0.77 15.54
C ASP A 140 21.79 0.86 16.45
N LEU A 141 22.99 0.59 15.95
CA LEU A 141 24.23 0.76 16.71
C LEU A 141 24.42 2.21 17.20
N LEU A 142 23.91 3.20 16.46
CA LEU A 142 24.04 4.62 16.77
C LEU A 142 22.87 5.18 17.58
N THR A 143 21.68 4.66 17.37
CA THR A 143 20.43 5.25 17.90
C THR A 143 19.69 4.36 18.89
N HIS A 144 20.05 3.07 18.95
CA HIS A 144 19.37 2.03 19.74
C HIS A 144 17.85 2.02 19.52
N TRP A 145 17.40 2.27 18.25
CA TRP A 145 15.98 2.43 17.93
C TRP A 145 15.15 1.17 18.22
N THR A 146 15.75 -0.01 18.17
CA THR A 146 15.10 -1.27 18.54
C THR A 146 14.69 -1.33 20.03
N ARG A 147 15.28 -0.48 20.86
CA ARG A 147 15.06 -0.39 22.32
C ARG A 147 14.30 0.88 22.73
N TRP A 148 13.65 1.56 21.82
CA TRP A 148 12.96 2.82 22.17
C TRP A 148 11.69 2.63 23.01
N GLY A 149 11.21 1.40 23.22
CA GLY A 149 9.96 1.18 23.96
C GLY A 149 8.73 1.68 23.18
N VAL A 150 8.77 1.63 21.85
CA VAL A 150 7.65 1.99 20.98
C VAL A 150 6.95 0.73 20.45
N ALA A 151 5.64 0.81 20.18
CA ALA A 151 4.92 -0.29 19.57
C ALA A 151 5.24 -0.36 18.07
N LEU A 152 5.98 -1.39 17.66
CA LEU A 152 6.33 -1.63 16.25
C LEU A 152 5.21 -2.39 15.54
N THR A 153 4.84 -1.89 14.37
CA THR A 153 3.85 -2.54 13.52
C THR A 153 4.28 -2.56 12.04
N ALA A 154 3.71 -3.48 11.28
CA ALA A 154 3.93 -3.54 9.83
C ALA A 154 2.62 -3.89 9.11
N VAL A 155 2.51 -3.50 7.84
CA VAL A 155 1.29 -3.67 7.06
C VAL A 155 1.06 -5.11 6.58
N SER A 156 2.09 -5.96 6.60
CA SER A 156 2.04 -7.38 6.21
C SER A 156 3.25 -8.13 6.74
N ASP A 157 3.26 -9.46 6.67
CA ASP A 157 4.43 -10.27 7.01
C ASP A 157 5.63 -9.94 6.11
N ALA A 158 5.42 -9.69 4.82
CA ALA A 158 6.51 -9.30 3.92
C ALA A 158 7.21 -8.00 4.35
N ALA A 159 6.49 -7.08 5.01
CA ALA A 159 7.07 -5.89 5.61
C ALA A 159 7.61 -6.15 7.03
N ALA A 160 7.00 -7.05 7.79
CA ALA A 160 7.37 -7.36 9.17
C ALA A 160 8.63 -8.24 9.27
N ASP A 161 8.77 -9.25 8.40
CA ASP A 161 9.83 -10.25 8.53
C ASP A 161 11.25 -9.65 8.57
N PRO A 162 11.61 -8.69 7.67
CA PRO A 162 12.91 -8.03 7.76
C PRO A 162 13.11 -7.21 9.05
N ILE A 163 12.03 -6.68 9.62
CA ILE A 163 12.10 -5.92 10.88
C ILE A 163 12.27 -6.89 12.06
N ARG A 164 11.52 -7.99 12.10
CA ARG A 164 11.65 -9.05 13.11
C ARG A 164 13.09 -9.59 13.18
N GLU A 165 13.74 -9.77 12.03
CA GLU A 165 15.14 -10.17 11.94
C GLU A 165 16.13 -9.14 12.53
N ILE A 166 15.77 -7.85 12.51
CA ILE A 166 16.61 -6.77 13.05
C ILE A 166 16.39 -6.59 14.55
N VAL A 167 15.12 -6.55 14.99
CA VAL A 167 14.77 -6.26 16.39
C VAL A 167 14.91 -7.49 17.30
N GLY A 168 14.92 -8.69 16.73
CA GLY A 168 14.99 -9.94 17.47
C GLY A 168 13.64 -10.38 18.07
N PRO A 169 13.64 -11.55 18.76
CA PRO A 169 12.41 -12.18 19.24
C PRO A 169 11.75 -11.43 20.41
N ASP A 170 12.50 -10.64 21.16
CA ASP A 170 12.01 -9.96 22.37
C ASP A 170 11.18 -8.70 22.04
N VAL A 171 11.29 -8.18 20.82
CA VAL A 171 10.54 -7.00 20.36
C VAL A 171 9.44 -7.42 19.39
N PRO A 172 8.19 -7.49 19.84
CA PRO A 172 7.11 -7.95 18.97
C PRO A 172 6.74 -6.91 17.91
N VAL A 173 6.59 -7.38 16.66
CA VAL A 173 6.10 -6.60 15.53
C VAL A 173 4.69 -7.07 15.19
N THR A 174 3.70 -6.23 15.50
CA THR A 174 2.28 -6.51 15.28
C THR A 174 1.89 -6.18 13.83
N LEU A 175 0.99 -6.97 13.23
CA LEU A 175 0.47 -6.66 11.92
C LEU A 175 -0.73 -5.70 12.03
N VAL A 176 -0.59 -4.53 11.40
CA VAL A 176 -1.66 -3.55 11.22
C VAL A 176 -1.81 -3.34 9.71
N PRO A 177 -2.69 -4.11 9.04
CA PRO A 177 -2.83 -4.05 7.60
C PRO A 177 -3.46 -2.73 7.15
N ASN A 178 -3.26 -2.40 5.87
CA ASN A 178 -4.01 -1.31 5.26
C ASN A 178 -5.49 -1.67 5.20
N GLY A 179 -6.35 -0.69 5.48
CA GLY A 179 -7.80 -0.87 5.46
C GLY A 179 -8.43 -0.69 4.09
N ILE A 180 -9.57 -1.34 3.89
CA ILE A 180 -10.40 -1.17 2.70
C ILE A 180 -11.84 -0.83 3.05
N ASP A 181 -12.44 0.03 2.23
CA ASP A 181 -13.87 0.33 2.25
C ASP A 181 -14.60 -0.72 1.41
N VAL A 182 -15.16 -1.72 2.07
CA VAL A 182 -15.78 -2.87 1.41
C VAL A 182 -16.98 -2.45 0.58
N GLU A 183 -17.82 -1.57 1.09
CA GLU A 183 -19.01 -1.11 0.36
C GLU A 183 -18.66 -0.36 -0.91
N LYS A 184 -17.60 0.44 -0.86
CA LYS A 184 -17.10 1.17 -2.03
C LYS A 184 -16.54 0.25 -3.11
N TRP A 185 -15.91 -0.86 -2.74
CA TRP A 185 -15.22 -1.75 -3.67
C TRP A 185 -15.99 -3.02 -4.01
N ARG A 186 -17.11 -3.32 -3.36
CA ARG A 186 -18.05 -4.36 -3.77
C ARG A 186 -18.88 -3.87 -4.95
N ILE A 187 -18.38 -4.10 -6.16
CA ILE A 187 -18.95 -3.61 -7.41
C ILE A 187 -19.48 -4.78 -8.26
N PRO A 188 -20.62 -4.62 -8.94
CA PRO A 188 -21.15 -5.64 -9.85
C PRO A 188 -20.18 -5.88 -11.02
N HIS A 189 -19.93 -7.14 -11.34
CA HIS A 189 -19.17 -7.52 -12.51
C HIS A 189 -19.97 -7.27 -13.79
N VAL A 190 -19.31 -6.73 -14.82
CA VAL A 190 -19.88 -6.53 -16.15
C VAL A 190 -19.38 -7.63 -17.06
N ALA A 191 -20.28 -8.55 -17.47
CA ALA A 191 -19.94 -9.64 -18.36
C ALA A 191 -19.40 -9.13 -19.71
N GLY A 192 -18.41 -9.82 -20.25
CA GLY A 192 -17.80 -9.57 -21.54
C GLY A 192 -18.03 -10.71 -22.53
N ASP A 193 -17.23 -10.72 -23.59
CA ASP A 193 -17.20 -11.84 -24.54
C ASP A 193 -16.64 -13.10 -23.85
N PRO A 194 -17.36 -14.23 -23.82
CA PRO A 194 -16.89 -15.45 -23.17
C PRO A 194 -15.57 -16.00 -23.77
N ALA A 195 -15.25 -15.67 -25.01
CA ALA A 195 -13.99 -16.06 -25.62
C ALA A 195 -12.80 -15.20 -25.23
N GLU A 196 -13.04 -14.04 -24.57
CA GLU A 196 -11.99 -13.10 -24.14
C GLU A 196 -11.92 -13.02 -22.62
N THR A 197 -10.76 -13.30 -22.05
CA THR A 197 -10.50 -13.05 -20.63
C THR A 197 -9.82 -11.70 -20.46
N ARG A 198 -10.42 -10.81 -19.67
CA ARG A 198 -9.97 -9.44 -19.43
C ARG A 198 -9.21 -9.39 -18.11
N VAL A 199 -7.91 -9.22 -18.21
CA VAL A 199 -7.02 -9.10 -17.04
C VAL A 199 -6.61 -7.64 -16.84
N VAL A 200 -6.70 -7.12 -15.63
CA VAL A 200 -6.33 -5.75 -15.31
C VAL A 200 -5.16 -5.69 -14.34
N ALA A 201 -4.29 -4.70 -14.53
CA ALA A 201 -3.24 -4.32 -13.59
C ALA A 201 -3.35 -2.83 -13.28
N VAL A 202 -3.39 -2.45 -12.01
CA VAL A 202 -3.42 -1.04 -11.57
C VAL A 202 -2.12 -0.73 -10.86
N MET A 203 -1.25 0.11 -11.48
CA MET A 203 0.08 0.35 -10.94
C MET A 203 0.72 1.64 -11.49
N ARG A 204 1.72 2.17 -10.78
CA ARG A 204 2.64 3.13 -11.38
C ARG A 204 3.56 2.41 -12.38
N LEU A 205 3.70 2.93 -13.61
CA LEU A 205 4.57 2.35 -14.64
C LEU A 205 6.04 2.72 -14.36
N ALA A 206 6.60 2.10 -13.32
CA ALA A 206 7.98 2.26 -12.85
C ALA A 206 8.73 0.91 -12.90
N PRO A 207 10.07 0.87 -12.99
CA PRO A 207 10.84 -0.38 -13.14
C PRO A 207 10.47 -1.45 -12.12
N ARG A 208 10.35 -1.10 -10.84
CA ARG A 208 10.01 -2.04 -9.77
C ARG A 208 8.60 -2.65 -9.88
N LYS A 209 7.68 -2.01 -10.62
CA LYS A 209 6.30 -2.50 -10.84
C LYS A 209 6.19 -3.43 -12.05
N ARG A 210 7.26 -3.56 -12.85
CA ARG A 210 7.44 -4.59 -13.89
C ARG A 210 6.36 -4.61 -14.99
N SER A 211 5.82 -3.43 -15.36
CA SER A 211 4.80 -3.33 -16.41
C SER A 211 5.24 -3.95 -17.76
N MET A 212 6.50 -3.73 -18.18
CA MET A 212 7.04 -4.34 -19.40
C MET A 212 7.15 -5.88 -19.29
N ALA A 213 7.58 -6.39 -18.12
CA ALA A 213 7.63 -7.84 -17.91
C ALA A 213 6.22 -8.45 -17.95
N LEU A 214 5.20 -7.75 -17.42
CA LEU A 214 3.82 -8.20 -17.48
C LEU A 214 3.32 -8.35 -18.93
N VAL A 215 3.58 -7.36 -19.79
CA VAL A 215 3.20 -7.45 -21.22
C VAL A 215 3.84 -8.68 -21.88
N LYS A 216 5.13 -8.93 -21.61
CA LYS A 216 5.83 -10.12 -22.13
C LYS A 216 5.33 -11.43 -21.53
N MET A 217 4.93 -11.44 -20.26
CA MET A 217 4.31 -12.63 -19.65
C MET A 217 2.94 -12.94 -20.29
N GLY A 218 2.13 -11.91 -20.58
CA GLY A 218 0.88 -12.07 -21.32
C GLY A 218 1.09 -12.61 -22.73
N GLU A 219 2.10 -12.13 -23.47
CA GLU A 219 2.50 -12.67 -24.79
C GLU A 219 2.77 -14.18 -24.71
N ARG A 220 3.56 -14.62 -23.73
CA ARG A 220 3.85 -16.05 -23.52
C ARG A 220 2.63 -16.87 -23.05
N ALA A 221 1.76 -16.25 -22.25
CA ALA A 221 0.56 -16.92 -21.77
C ALA A 221 -0.44 -17.22 -22.89
N VAL A 222 -0.59 -16.31 -23.86
CA VAL A 222 -1.48 -16.49 -25.01
C VAL A 222 -1.05 -17.67 -25.89
N GLU A 223 0.24 -17.97 -25.99
CA GLU A 223 0.76 -19.15 -26.71
C GLU A 223 0.26 -20.46 -26.10
N GLN A 224 -0.12 -20.47 -24.82
CA GLN A 224 -0.63 -21.64 -24.09
C GLN A 224 -2.17 -21.73 -24.09
N LEU A 225 -2.87 -20.74 -24.65
CA LEU A 225 -4.33 -20.76 -24.67
C LEU A 225 -4.87 -21.67 -25.76
N PRO A 226 -5.99 -22.37 -25.53
CA PRO A 226 -6.73 -23.09 -26.56
C PRO A 226 -7.13 -22.19 -27.73
N ASP A 227 -7.38 -22.80 -28.88
CA ASP A 227 -7.88 -22.10 -30.06
C ASP A 227 -9.20 -21.38 -29.74
N GLY A 228 -9.38 -20.19 -30.33
CA GLY A 228 -10.55 -19.34 -30.08
C GLY A 228 -10.51 -18.51 -28.76
N ARG A 229 -9.62 -18.81 -27.83
CA ARG A 229 -9.48 -18.01 -26.60
C ARG A 229 -8.57 -16.80 -26.83
N ARG A 230 -8.91 -15.69 -26.19
CA ARG A 230 -8.20 -14.40 -26.28
C ARG A 230 -7.89 -13.87 -24.89
N LEU A 231 -6.84 -13.09 -24.80
CA LEU A 231 -6.44 -12.40 -23.57
C LEU A 231 -6.37 -10.88 -23.83
N ARG A 232 -7.10 -10.13 -23.06
CA ARG A 232 -6.97 -8.66 -23.01
C ARG A 232 -6.30 -8.27 -21.71
N LEU A 233 -5.21 -7.51 -21.78
CA LEU A 233 -4.51 -6.95 -20.66
C LEU A 233 -4.72 -5.43 -20.62
N THR A 234 -5.40 -4.92 -19.59
CA THR A 234 -5.55 -3.49 -19.35
C THR A 234 -4.59 -3.03 -18.26
N ILE A 235 -3.68 -2.11 -18.58
CA ILE A 235 -2.74 -1.52 -17.62
C ILE A 235 -3.21 -0.11 -17.28
N VAL A 236 -3.71 0.06 -16.06
CA VAL A 236 -4.15 1.34 -15.53
C VAL A 236 -3.03 1.99 -14.73
N GLY A 237 -2.68 3.21 -15.09
CA GLY A 237 -1.69 4.01 -14.39
C GLY A 237 -0.73 4.72 -15.32
N ASP A 238 0.18 5.48 -14.72
CA ASP A 238 1.15 6.31 -15.42
C ASP A 238 2.53 6.17 -14.79
N GLY A 239 3.57 6.62 -15.49
CA GLY A 239 4.93 6.60 -14.98
C GLY A 239 5.99 6.62 -16.08
N PRO A 240 7.27 6.62 -15.67
CA PRO A 240 8.39 6.83 -16.60
C PRO A 240 8.51 5.75 -17.69
N LEU A 241 7.94 4.55 -17.49
CA LEU A 241 7.99 3.47 -18.48
C LEU A 241 6.80 3.46 -19.45
N ARG A 242 5.81 4.34 -19.30
CA ARG A 242 4.59 4.33 -20.13
C ARG A 242 4.93 4.33 -21.63
N GLY A 243 5.69 5.31 -22.09
CA GLY A 243 6.03 5.42 -23.52
C GLY A 243 6.80 4.20 -24.05
N GLN A 244 7.62 3.56 -23.23
CA GLN A 244 8.32 2.33 -23.62
C GLN A 244 7.36 1.15 -23.76
N VAL A 245 6.40 1.00 -22.84
CA VAL A 245 5.37 -0.04 -22.90
C VAL A 245 4.48 0.14 -24.13
N GLU A 246 3.96 1.35 -24.35
CA GLU A 246 3.12 1.68 -25.51
C GLU A 246 3.87 1.43 -26.85
N LYS A 247 5.16 1.82 -26.91
CA LYS A 247 5.99 1.55 -28.10
C LYS A 247 6.16 0.05 -28.35
N TYR A 248 6.36 -0.76 -27.29
CA TYR A 248 6.49 -2.20 -27.41
C TYR A 248 5.17 -2.83 -27.88
N VAL A 249 4.04 -2.45 -27.30
CA VAL A 249 2.70 -2.91 -27.69
C VAL A 249 2.44 -2.67 -29.18
N ARG A 250 2.66 -1.44 -29.67
CA ARG A 250 2.54 -1.12 -31.10
C ARG A 250 3.50 -1.93 -31.99
N SER A 251 4.75 -2.08 -31.57
CA SER A 251 5.75 -2.81 -32.37
C SER A 251 5.44 -4.30 -32.54
N LYS A 252 4.63 -4.85 -31.64
CA LYS A 252 4.18 -6.26 -31.64
C LYS A 252 2.77 -6.44 -32.20
N GLY A 253 2.07 -5.34 -32.53
CA GLY A 253 0.68 -5.41 -32.98
C GLY A 253 -0.32 -5.88 -31.93
N PHE A 254 -0.02 -5.71 -30.64
CA PHE A 254 -0.90 -6.13 -29.52
C PHE A 254 -2.10 -5.19 -29.32
N GLU A 255 -2.43 -4.41 -30.31
CA GLU A 255 -3.67 -3.63 -30.39
C GLU A 255 -4.84 -4.43 -30.91
N HIS A 256 -4.56 -5.59 -31.54
CA HIS A 256 -5.56 -6.50 -32.15
C HIS A 256 -5.15 -7.97 -32.00
N GLY A 257 -6.09 -8.89 -32.26
CA GLY A 257 -5.82 -10.33 -32.32
C GLY A 257 -6.09 -11.08 -31.02
N ARG A 258 -5.34 -12.18 -30.81
CA ARG A 258 -5.52 -13.05 -29.62
C ARG A 258 -4.99 -12.44 -28.35
N TYR A 259 -4.03 -11.52 -28.44
CA TYR A 259 -3.49 -10.77 -27.30
C TYR A 259 -3.67 -9.28 -27.54
N VAL A 260 -4.45 -8.63 -26.70
CA VAL A 260 -4.67 -7.19 -26.76
C VAL A 260 -4.15 -6.54 -25.48
N VAL A 261 -3.42 -5.43 -25.64
CA VAL A 261 -2.88 -4.69 -24.50
C VAL A 261 -3.31 -3.22 -24.59
N ASP A 262 -4.06 -2.77 -23.60
CA ASP A 262 -4.51 -1.41 -23.45
C ASP A 262 -3.74 -0.70 -22.31
N VAL A 263 -3.13 0.45 -22.58
CA VAL A 263 -2.47 1.29 -21.58
C VAL A 263 -3.27 2.57 -21.41
N THR A 264 -4.09 2.64 -20.37
CA THR A 264 -5.09 3.72 -20.21
C THR A 264 -4.51 5.04 -19.72
N GLY A 265 -3.31 5.01 -19.11
CA GLY A 265 -2.84 6.13 -18.32
C GLY A 265 -3.52 6.16 -16.94
N ARG A 266 -3.42 7.30 -16.25
CA ARG A 266 -4.05 7.49 -14.94
C ARG A 266 -5.56 7.66 -15.11
N LEU A 267 -6.32 6.92 -14.30
CA LEU A 267 -7.77 7.05 -14.19
C LEU A 267 -8.16 7.68 -12.84
N THR A 268 -9.35 8.24 -12.79
CA THR A 268 -10.00 8.61 -11.53
C THR A 268 -10.35 7.37 -10.70
N PRO A 269 -10.62 7.47 -9.39
CA PRO A 269 -11.07 6.34 -8.59
C PRO A 269 -12.30 5.62 -9.19
N ASP A 270 -13.25 6.38 -9.75
CA ASP A 270 -14.42 5.80 -10.41
C ASP A 270 -14.07 5.12 -11.73
N GLY A 271 -13.12 5.66 -12.49
CA GLY A 271 -12.57 5.01 -13.66
C GLY A 271 -11.88 3.69 -13.35
N VAL A 272 -11.13 3.64 -12.22
CA VAL A 272 -10.52 2.38 -11.73
C VAL A 272 -11.62 1.37 -11.38
N ARG A 273 -12.66 1.79 -10.65
CA ARG A 273 -13.79 0.93 -10.30
C ARG A 273 -14.50 0.37 -11.54
N ALA A 274 -14.78 1.24 -12.51
CA ALA A 274 -15.40 0.82 -13.78
C ALA A 274 -14.53 -0.20 -14.53
N THR A 275 -13.20 0.00 -14.54
CA THR A 275 -12.26 -0.93 -15.19
C THR A 275 -12.22 -2.28 -14.45
N LEU A 276 -12.20 -2.27 -13.09
CA LEU A 276 -12.28 -3.51 -12.32
C LEU A 276 -13.61 -4.25 -12.57
N ALA A 277 -14.74 -3.53 -12.60
CA ALA A 277 -16.05 -4.12 -12.91
C ALA A 277 -16.08 -4.79 -14.29
N ALA A 278 -15.37 -4.25 -15.27
CA ALA A 278 -15.27 -4.76 -16.63
C ALA A 278 -14.15 -5.80 -16.82
N SER A 279 -13.50 -6.26 -15.76
CA SER A 279 -12.39 -7.23 -15.81
C SER A 279 -12.77 -8.55 -15.17
N ASP A 280 -12.07 -9.63 -15.57
CA ASP A 280 -12.32 -11.00 -15.12
C ASP A 280 -11.26 -11.50 -14.15
N ALA A 281 -10.08 -10.85 -14.10
CA ALA A 281 -9.02 -11.10 -13.13
C ALA A 281 -8.12 -9.88 -12.98
N PHE A 282 -7.38 -9.84 -11.86
CA PHE A 282 -6.39 -8.81 -11.56
C PHE A 282 -4.98 -9.41 -11.49
N VAL A 283 -3.95 -8.70 -11.96
CA VAL A 283 -2.56 -9.13 -11.86
C VAL A 283 -1.65 -8.08 -11.25
N ALA A 284 -0.84 -8.49 -10.26
CA ALA A 284 0.19 -7.69 -9.62
C ALA A 284 1.59 -8.26 -9.94
N PRO A 285 2.33 -7.72 -10.94
CA PRO A 285 3.58 -8.32 -11.42
C PRO A 285 4.82 -7.90 -10.63
N ALA A 286 4.69 -7.12 -9.56
CA ALA A 286 5.81 -6.66 -8.74
C ALA A 286 6.35 -7.81 -7.87
N LEU A 287 7.68 -8.03 -7.88
CA LEU A 287 8.35 -8.99 -7.00
C LEU A 287 8.51 -8.48 -5.56
N MET A 288 8.51 -7.15 -5.39
CA MET A 288 8.53 -6.49 -4.09
C MET A 288 7.29 -5.62 -3.95
N GLU A 289 6.33 -6.10 -3.18
CA GLU A 289 5.12 -5.39 -2.81
C GLU A 289 4.89 -5.56 -1.32
N SER A 290 4.83 -4.46 -0.59
CA SER A 290 4.66 -4.50 0.86
C SER A 290 3.26 -4.91 1.30
N PHE A 291 2.24 -4.56 0.52
CA PHE A 291 0.86 -4.91 0.82
C PHE A 291 0.03 -5.17 -0.44
N GLY A 292 -0.03 -4.21 -1.37
CA GLY A 292 -0.80 -4.35 -2.60
C GLY A 292 -2.24 -3.85 -2.49
N ILE A 293 -2.45 -2.57 -2.20
CA ILE A 293 -3.78 -1.95 -2.03
C ILE A 293 -4.67 -2.22 -3.25
N ALA A 294 -4.15 -2.01 -4.47
CA ALA A 294 -4.91 -2.26 -5.70
C ALA A 294 -5.33 -3.74 -5.87
N ALA A 295 -4.52 -4.68 -5.39
CA ALA A 295 -4.87 -6.10 -5.36
C ALA A 295 -5.99 -6.39 -4.34
N LEU A 296 -5.97 -5.70 -3.18
CA LEU A 296 -7.05 -5.81 -2.20
C LEU A 296 -8.36 -5.20 -2.73
N GLU A 297 -8.28 -4.06 -3.42
CA GLU A 297 -9.42 -3.44 -4.12
C GLU A 297 -10.03 -4.40 -5.14
N ALA A 298 -9.20 -5.02 -5.98
CA ALA A 298 -9.63 -5.99 -6.97
C ALA A 298 -10.24 -7.26 -6.34
N ARG A 299 -9.63 -7.81 -5.26
CA ARG A 299 -10.22 -8.92 -4.51
C ARG A 299 -11.59 -8.55 -3.95
N THR A 300 -11.73 -7.35 -3.40
CA THR A 300 -13.00 -6.88 -2.84
C THR A 300 -14.06 -6.66 -3.92
N ALA A 301 -13.63 -6.30 -5.13
CA ALA A 301 -14.48 -6.25 -6.33
C ALA A 301 -14.89 -7.64 -6.87
N GLY A 302 -14.42 -8.73 -6.24
CA GLY A 302 -14.74 -10.09 -6.65
C GLY A 302 -13.78 -10.69 -7.67
N LEU A 303 -12.68 -10.02 -8.03
CA LEU A 303 -11.75 -10.55 -9.02
C LEU A 303 -10.75 -11.55 -8.43
N PRO A 304 -10.48 -12.68 -9.12
CA PRO A 304 -9.30 -13.50 -8.85
C PRO A 304 -8.02 -12.66 -8.94
N VAL A 305 -7.12 -12.78 -7.96
CA VAL A 305 -5.87 -12.01 -7.91
C VAL A 305 -4.67 -12.88 -8.24
N LEU A 306 -3.89 -12.50 -9.25
CA LEU A 306 -2.62 -13.13 -9.61
C LEU A 306 -1.48 -12.28 -9.03
N ALA A 307 -0.62 -12.89 -8.22
CA ALA A 307 0.49 -12.18 -7.56
C ALA A 307 1.66 -13.12 -7.26
N TYR A 308 2.80 -12.56 -6.84
CA TYR A 308 3.91 -13.38 -6.36
C TYR A 308 3.75 -13.75 -4.87
N ALA A 309 4.00 -15.02 -4.56
CA ALA A 309 3.88 -15.59 -3.21
C ALA A 309 4.79 -14.91 -2.17
N ALA A 310 5.90 -14.32 -2.57
CA ALA A 310 6.84 -13.61 -1.69
C ALA A 310 6.42 -12.18 -1.35
N THR A 311 5.24 -11.71 -1.81
CA THR A 311 4.77 -10.35 -1.58
C THR A 311 3.78 -10.24 -0.42
N GLY A 312 3.53 -9.01 0.04
CA GLY A 312 2.52 -8.74 1.09
C GLY A 312 1.09 -9.10 0.68
N ILE A 313 0.82 -9.33 -0.61
CA ILE A 313 -0.49 -9.77 -1.12
C ILE A 313 -0.89 -11.13 -0.52
N ARG A 314 0.07 -11.99 -0.18
CA ARG A 314 -0.20 -13.27 0.52
C ARG A 314 -0.94 -13.11 1.86
N SER A 315 -0.95 -11.93 2.46
CA SER A 315 -1.67 -11.67 3.71
C SER A 315 -3.20 -11.66 3.53
N PHE A 316 -3.69 -11.56 2.30
CA PHE A 316 -5.12 -11.58 1.99
C PHE A 316 -5.48 -12.41 0.74
N VAL A 317 -4.51 -13.01 0.07
CA VAL A 317 -4.71 -13.94 -1.05
C VAL A 317 -4.03 -15.27 -0.73
N ARG A 318 -4.82 -16.33 -0.61
CA ARG A 318 -4.36 -17.72 -0.52
C ARG A 318 -4.44 -18.36 -1.88
N ASP A 319 -3.42 -19.14 -2.24
CA ASP A 319 -3.35 -19.81 -3.54
C ASP A 319 -4.54 -20.75 -3.78
N GLY A 320 -5.15 -20.65 -4.96
CA GLY A 320 -6.33 -21.41 -5.37
C GLY A 320 -7.65 -20.98 -4.71
N ARG A 321 -7.66 -20.00 -3.81
CA ARG A 321 -8.85 -19.57 -3.07
C ARG A 321 -9.29 -18.13 -3.40
N GLU A 322 -8.48 -17.12 -3.10
CA GLU A 322 -8.72 -15.72 -3.47
C GLU A 322 -8.01 -15.33 -4.77
N GLY A 323 -7.11 -16.18 -5.25
CA GLY A 323 -6.33 -15.96 -6.46
C GLY A 323 -5.32 -17.06 -6.70
N LEU A 324 -4.32 -16.79 -7.55
CA LEU A 324 -3.23 -17.71 -7.86
C LEU A 324 -1.90 -17.04 -7.53
N LEU A 325 -1.07 -17.70 -6.72
CA LEU A 325 0.23 -17.19 -6.29
C LEU A 325 1.36 -17.85 -7.10
N ALA A 326 2.19 -17.02 -7.74
CA ALA A 326 3.34 -17.44 -8.51
C ALA A 326 4.62 -17.39 -7.68
N ARG A 327 5.52 -18.37 -7.84
CA ARG A 327 6.86 -18.34 -7.25
C ARG A 327 7.88 -17.58 -8.10
N ASP A 328 7.68 -17.58 -9.42
CA ASP A 328 8.54 -16.99 -10.44
C ASP A 328 7.73 -16.54 -11.67
N ASP A 329 8.41 -15.99 -12.69
CA ASP A 329 7.78 -15.49 -13.90
C ASP A 329 7.12 -16.60 -14.73
N ASP A 330 7.69 -17.80 -14.77
CA ASP A 330 7.13 -18.92 -15.50
C ASP A 330 5.83 -19.40 -14.86
N ALA A 331 5.77 -19.46 -13.54
CA ALA A 331 4.55 -19.71 -12.79
C ALA A 331 3.50 -18.61 -13.00
N MET A 332 3.91 -17.33 -13.12
CA MET A 332 2.98 -16.25 -13.44
C MET A 332 2.40 -16.38 -14.83
N VAL A 333 3.20 -16.77 -15.83
CA VAL A 333 2.75 -17.07 -17.19
C VAL A 333 1.74 -18.21 -17.17
N ALA A 334 2.05 -19.30 -16.47
CA ALA A 334 1.13 -20.44 -16.33
C ALA A 334 -0.19 -20.05 -15.63
N ASN A 335 -0.11 -19.22 -14.59
CA ASN A 335 -1.30 -18.71 -13.89
C ASN A 335 -2.15 -17.80 -14.79
N LEU A 336 -1.54 -16.93 -15.61
CA LEU A 336 -2.25 -16.12 -16.61
C LEU A 336 -2.95 -17.00 -17.64
N ALA A 337 -2.27 -18.01 -18.18
CA ALA A 337 -2.87 -18.95 -19.12
C ALA A 337 -4.02 -19.74 -18.48
N ARG A 338 -3.82 -20.22 -17.26
CA ARG A 338 -4.82 -21.01 -16.53
C ARG A 338 -6.07 -20.18 -16.23
N ILE A 339 -5.93 -18.94 -15.72
CA ILE A 339 -7.10 -18.09 -15.42
C ILE A 339 -7.84 -17.68 -16.69
N ALA A 340 -7.15 -17.64 -17.85
CA ALA A 340 -7.72 -17.28 -19.13
C ALA A 340 -8.42 -18.46 -19.84
N SER A 341 -8.07 -19.72 -19.52
CA SER A 341 -8.61 -20.91 -20.17
C SER A 341 -9.57 -21.72 -19.30
N ASP A 342 -9.48 -21.62 -17.98
CA ASP A 342 -10.27 -22.39 -17.01
C ASP A 342 -11.37 -21.49 -16.40
N ASP A 343 -12.53 -21.46 -17.06
CA ASP A 343 -13.66 -20.64 -16.64
C ASP A 343 -14.23 -21.07 -15.28
N GLU A 344 -14.21 -22.39 -14.99
CA GLU A 344 -14.72 -22.94 -13.73
C GLU A 344 -13.83 -22.48 -12.55
N LEU A 345 -12.52 -22.57 -12.70
CA LEU A 345 -11.58 -22.08 -11.70
C LEU A 345 -11.76 -20.58 -11.47
N ARG A 346 -11.85 -19.81 -12.57
CA ARG A 346 -12.02 -18.34 -12.50
C ARG A 346 -13.29 -17.95 -11.76
N GLU A 347 -14.42 -18.55 -12.13
CA GLU A 347 -15.72 -18.26 -11.50
C GLU A 347 -15.75 -18.74 -10.04
N ARG A 348 -15.19 -19.88 -9.72
CA ARG A 348 -15.12 -20.37 -8.33
C ARG A 348 -14.36 -19.40 -7.43
N ILE A 349 -13.22 -18.88 -7.89
CA ILE A 349 -12.44 -17.89 -7.12
C ILE A 349 -13.19 -16.55 -7.04
N ALA A 350 -13.80 -16.13 -8.15
CA ALA A 350 -14.57 -14.88 -8.18
C ALA A 350 -15.78 -14.94 -7.25
N ALA A 351 -16.55 -16.02 -7.26
CA ALA A 351 -17.66 -16.25 -6.34
C ALA A 351 -17.19 -16.19 -4.87
N HIS A 352 -16.11 -16.92 -4.55
CA HIS A 352 -15.55 -16.86 -3.21
C HIS A 352 -15.17 -15.42 -2.79
N ASN A 353 -14.56 -14.64 -3.67
CA ASN A 353 -14.16 -13.26 -3.38
C ASN A 353 -15.36 -12.32 -3.20
N ARG A 354 -16.47 -12.53 -3.94
CA ARG A 354 -17.73 -11.79 -3.76
C ARG A 354 -18.43 -12.13 -2.44
N ASP A 355 -18.41 -13.41 -2.06
CA ASP A 355 -19.13 -13.91 -0.90
C ASP A 355 -18.38 -13.69 0.42
N THR A 356 -17.06 -13.51 0.36
CA THR A 356 -16.22 -13.38 1.57
C THR A 356 -15.64 -11.98 1.71
N GLU A 357 -15.95 -11.35 2.84
CA GLU A 357 -15.36 -10.06 3.18
C GLU A 357 -13.88 -10.22 3.56
N PRO A 358 -12.98 -9.32 3.07
CA PRO A 358 -11.61 -9.31 3.50
C PRO A 358 -11.47 -8.92 4.97
N ALA A 359 -10.56 -9.59 5.69
CA ALA A 359 -10.22 -9.25 7.08
C ALA A 359 -9.72 -7.80 7.23
N GLN A 360 -9.29 -7.20 6.14
CA GLN A 360 -8.80 -5.83 6.02
C GLN A 360 -9.92 -4.78 5.94
N ALA A 361 -11.19 -5.14 6.14
CA ALA A 361 -12.28 -4.16 6.29
C ALA A 361 -11.95 -3.15 7.41
N TRP A 362 -12.22 -1.86 7.18
CA TRP A 362 -11.82 -0.79 8.10
C TRP A 362 -12.24 -1.02 9.54
N ARG A 363 -13.42 -1.61 9.80
CA ARG A 363 -13.86 -1.91 11.17
C ARG A 363 -12.90 -2.84 11.94
N ASN A 364 -12.27 -3.80 11.23
CA ASN A 364 -11.30 -4.71 11.84
C ASN A 364 -9.95 -4.02 12.04
N VAL A 365 -9.52 -3.23 11.03
CA VAL A 365 -8.26 -2.49 11.09
C VAL A 365 -8.28 -1.46 12.20
N LEU A 366 -9.37 -0.70 12.36
CA LEU A 366 -9.53 0.30 13.42
C LEU A 366 -9.40 -0.35 14.80
N ARG A 367 -10.06 -1.49 15.03
CA ARG A 367 -9.92 -2.24 16.29
C ARG A 367 -8.46 -2.63 16.57
N THR A 368 -7.75 -3.18 15.57
CA THR A 368 -6.32 -3.54 15.73
C THR A 368 -5.45 -2.32 16.00
N VAL A 369 -5.77 -1.17 15.40
CA VAL A 369 -5.07 0.10 15.67
C VAL A 369 -5.31 0.56 17.11
N GLU A 370 -6.55 0.50 17.61
CA GLU A 370 -6.88 0.85 19.00
C GLU A 370 -6.17 -0.06 20.02
N GLU A 371 -6.15 -1.36 19.79
CA GLU A 371 -5.39 -2.33 20.59
C GLU A 371 -3.88 -1.99 20.59
N THR A 372 -3.36 -1.53 19.45
CA THR A 372 -1.97 -1.10 19.32
C THR A 372 -1.70 0.20 20.09
N TYR A 373 -2.65 1.13 20.12
CA TYR A 373 -2.53 2.35 20.93
C TYR A 373 -2.50 2.05 22.43
N ALA A 374 -3.39 1.15 22.88
CA ALA A 374 -3.39 0.71 24.28
C ALA A 374 -2.04 0.09 24.69
N ARG A 375 -1.45 -0.72 23.79
CA ARG A 375 -0.12 -1.29 24.01
C ARG A 375 0.97 -0.21 24.04
N ALA A 376 0.93 0.79 23.15
CA ALA A 376 1.89 1.87 23.15
C ALA A 376 1.81 2.69 24.45
N ALA A 377 0.62 2.90 25.00
CA ALA A 377 0.41 3.55 26.28
C ALA A 377 1.04 2.75 27.45
N ALA A 378 0.88 1.41 27.46
CA ALA A 378 1.53 0.56 28.44
C ALA A 378 3.07 0.66 28.37
N LEU A 379 3.65 0.56 27.15
CA LEU A 379 5.09 0.71 26.97
C LEU A 379 5.64 2.08 27.40
N ALA A 380 4.89 3.16 27.17
CA ALA A 380 5.29 4.50 27.58
C ALA A 380 5.29 4.68 29.11
N SER A 381 4.47 3.93 29.84
CA SER A 381 4.41 3.97 31.32
C SER A 381 5.53 3.18 32.01
N GLU A 382 6.25 2.31 31.26
CA GLU A 382 7.36 1.50 31.77
C GLU A 382 8.73 2.22 31.66
N VAL A 383 8.80 3.36 30.95
CA VAL A 383 10.02 4.15 30.71
C VAL A 383 10.07 5.38 31.61
#